data_fe7c996380c5025fc0155c0ca10e9eaa
#
_entry.id   fe7c996380c5025fc0155c0ca10e9eaa
#
_cell.length_a   1.000
_cell.length_b   1.000
_cell.length_c   1.000
_cell.angle_alpha   90.00
_cell.angle_beta   90.00
_cell.angle_gamma   90.00
#
_symmetry.space_group_name_H-M   'P 1'
#
loop_
_entity.id
_entity.type
_entity.pdbx_description
1 polymer ?
#
loop_
_entity_poly.entity_id
_entity_poly.type
_entity_poly.pdbx_seq_one_letter_code
_entity_poly.pdbx_strand_id
1 'polypeptide(L)'
;MKRTLFFATFFIVFAFIGCGKTPPSGLPPLVSCKVKVHDNGRPLPKIGVAFQRTEGHAGWSLNGLTGTDGIAVARTIAGSFDAPGLPTGSYRVTLNERIELPPEFNNDDDPTMAEKRQKYLAEHRTLPEILCDPARTPLELTVTGSAAELDIDVSRFK
;
A
#
# COMPACT_ATOMS: atom_id res chain seq x y z
N MET A 1 -63.08 33.49 -13.22
CA MET A 1 -61.97 33.07 -14.08
C MET A 1 -60.73 32.88 -13.20
N LYS A 2 -60.40 31.62 -12.83
CA LYS A 2 -59.21 31.28 -12.01
C LYS A 2 -58.13 30.74 -12.96
N ARG A 3 -57.02 31.45 -13.09
CA ARG A 3 -55.84 31.02 -13.87
C ARG A 3 -54.95 30.20 -12.95
N THR A 4 -54.82 28.93 -13.21
CA THR A 4 -53.91 27.99 -12.56
C THR A 4 -52.56 28.06 -13.27
N LEU A 5 -51.53 28.54 -12.55
CA LEU A 5 -50.14 28.59 -13.04
C LEU A 5 -49.49 27.23 -12.76
N PHE A 6 -49.18 26.47 -13.81
CA PHE A 6 -48.38 25.23 -13.71
C PHE A 6 -46.91 25.59 -13.69
N PHE A 7 -46.25 25.42 -12.54
CA PHE A 7 -44.80 25.45 -12.42
C PHE A 7 -44.21 24.09 -12.81
N ALA A 8 -43.65 24.00 -14.00
CA ALA A 8 -42.88 22.86 -14.43
C ALA A 8 -41.47 22.92 -13.81
N THR A 9 -41.24 22.14 -12.77
CA THR A 9 -39.91 21.99 -12.12
C THR A 9 -39.03 21.10 -12.99
N PHE A 10 -38.09 21.70 -13.70
CA PHE A 10 -37.10 20.98 -14.53
C PHE A 10 -36.00 20.43 -13.61
N PHE A 11 -36.07 19.14 -13.31
CA PHE A 11 -35.01 18.41 -12.58
C PHE A 11 -33.84 18.18 -13.52
N ILE A 12 -32.78 19.00 -13.41
CA ILE A 12 -31.51 18.77 -14.08
C ILE A 12 -30.75 17.70 -13.30
N VAL A 13 -30.81 16.47 -13.79
CA VAL A 13 -29.95 15.37 -13.31
C VAL A 13 -28.55 15.63 -13.83
N PHE A 14 -27.69 16.20 -12.99
CA PHE A 14 -26.25 16.23 -13.26
C PHE A 14 -25.70 14.80 -13.11
N ALA A 15 -25.55 14.10 -14.24
CA ALA A 15 -24.75 12.91 -14.31
C ALA A 15 -23.29 13.31 -14.11
N PHE A 16 -22.76 13.11 -12.89
CA PHE A 16 -21.33 13.16 -12.64
C PHE A 16 -20.66 12.01 -13.40
N ILE A 17 -20.25 12.25 -14.63
CA ILE A 17 -19.32 11.38 -15.34
C ILE A 17 -17.97 11.57 -14.66
N GLY A 18 -17.74 10.83 -13.58
CA GLY A 18 -16.44 10.73 -12.95
C GLY A 18 -15.46 10.14 -13.96
N CYS A 19 -14.42 10.87 -14.33
CA CYS A 19 -13.27 10.38 -15.09
C CYS A 19 -12.50 9.34 -14.22
N GLY A 20 -13.13 8.24 -13.91
CA GLY A 20 -12.50 7.10 -13.26
C GLY A 20 -11.66 6.35 -14.27
N LYS A 21 -10.38 6.15 -14.00
CA LYS A 21 -9.53 5.27 -14.82
C LYS A 21 -10.15 3.88 -14.84
N THR A 22 -10.34 3.33 -16.01
CA THR A 22 -10.97 2.01 -16.20
C THR A 22 -10.10 0.94 -15.53
N PRO A 23 -10.67 0.08 -14.67
CA PRO A 23 -9.95 -1.04 -14.11
C PRO A 23 -9.41 -1.96 -15.22
N PRO A 24 -8.22 -2.53 -15.04
CA PRO A 24 -7.69 -3.51 -16.00
C PRO A 24 -8.61 -4.73 -16.08
N SER A 25 -8.66 -5.32 -17.26
CA SER A 25 -9.43 -6.54 -17.50
C SER A 25 -9.02 -7.65 -16.54
N GLY A 26 -9.99 -8.30 -15.91
CA GLY A 26 -9.75 -9.39 -14.96
C GLY A 26 -9.40 -8.97 -13.54
N LEU A 27 -9.39 -7.66 -13.22
CA LEU A 27 -9.20 -7.22 -11.84
C LEU A 27 -10.46 -7.51 -11.02
N PRO A 28 -10.37 -8.34 -9.96
CA PRO A 28 -11.52 -8.58 -9.06
C PRO A 28 -11.90 -7.30 -8.29
N PRO A 29 -13.09 -7.26 -7.69
CA PRO A 29 -13.48 -6.17 -6.81
C PRO A 29 -12.44 -5.92 -5.71
N LEU A 30 -12.12 -4.65 -5.48
CA LEU A 30 -11.17 -4.24 -4.47
C LEU A 30 -11.86 -4.07 -3.12
N VAL A 31 -11.23 -4.60 -2.09
CA VAL A 31 -11.66 -4.52 -0.71
C VAL A 31 -10.76 -3.55 0.04
N SER A 32 -11.33 -2.63 0.81
CA SER A 32 -10.56 -1.71 1.65
C SER A 32 -9.67 -2.48 2.62
N CYS A 33 -8.38 -2.15 2.63
CA CYS A 33 -7.42 -2.79 3.51
C CYS A 33 -6.50 -1.74 4.15
N LYS A 34 -6.32 -1.83 5.46
CA LYS A 34 -5.43 -0.97 6.23
C LYS A 34 -4.39 -1.81 6.97
N VAL A 35 -3.17 -1.31 7.02
CA VAL A 35 -2.09 -1.91 7.80
C VAL A 35 -1.56 -0.86 8.75
N LYS A 36 -1.58 -1.16 10.05
CA LYS A 36 -0.98 -0.33 11.09
C LYS A 36 0.37 -0.91 11.46
N VAL A 37 1.41 -0.08 11.40
CA VAL A 37 2.78 -0.48 11.75
C VAL A 37 3.27 0.39 12.90
N HIS A 38 3.73 -0.26 13.97
CA HIS A 38 4.22 0.43 15.16
C HIS A 38 5.33 -0.36 15.87
N ASP A 39 6.10 0.30 16.73
CA ASP A 39 7.08 -0.28 17.63
C ASP A 39 6.66 0.03 19.08
N ASN A 40 6.21 -0.98 19.82
CA ASN A 40 5.68 -0.81 21.19
C ASN A 40 4.61 0.31 21.28
N GLY A 41 3.67 0.34 20.34
CA GLY A 41 2.61 1.35 20.29
C GLY A 41 3.02 2.69 19.67
N ARG A 42 4.31 2.94 19.39
CA ARG A 42 4.78 4.13 18.68
C ARG A 42 4.58 3.96 17.17
N PRO A 43 3.78 4.79 16.49
CA PRO A 43 3.59 4.70 15.06
C PRO A 43 4.91 4.79 14.29
N LEU A 44 5.06 3.98 13.24
CA LEU A 44 6.20 4.03 12.33
C LEU A 44 5.77 4.65 10.99
N PRO A 45 6.13 5.92 10.72
CA PRO A 45 5.83 6.57 9.45
C PRO A 45 6.80 6.15 8.35
N LYS A 46 6.40 6.36 7.09
CA LYS A 46 7.21 6.14 5.89
C LYS A 46 7.66 4.69 5.69
N ILE A 47 6.95 3.73 6.27
CA ILE A 47 7.17 2.32 6.01
C ILE A 47 6.36 1.89 4.79
N GLY A 48 7.05 1.39 3.78
CA GLY A 48 6.42 0.71 2.65
C GLY A 48 5.87 -0.64 3.08
N VAL A 49 4.65 -0.94 2.67
CA VAL A 49 4.00 -2.24 2.89
C VAL A 49 3.75 -2.85 1.53
N ALA A 50 4.31 -4.01 1.25
CA ALA A 50 4.07 -4.73 0.00
C ALA A 50 3.29 -6.02 0.26
N PHE A 51 2.38 -6.34 -0.66
CA PHE A 51 1.51 -7.51 -0.56
C PHE A 51 1.80 -8.44 -1.74
N GLN A 52 2.28 -9.62 -1.44
CA GLN A 52 2.52 -10.67 -2.43
C GLN A 52 1.44 -11.73 -2.30
N ARG A 53 0.70 -12.00 -3.38
CA ARG A 53 -0.28 -13.09 -3.38
C ARG A 53 0.42 -14.43 -3.16
N THR A 54 -0.18 -15.27 -2.31
CA THR A 54 0.31 -16.63 -2.09
C THR A 54 -0.06 -17.57 -3.23
N GLU A 55 -1.11 -17.23 -3.97
CA GLU A 55 -1.60 -18.00 -5.12
C GLU A 55 -1.84 -17.11 -6.34
N GLY A 56 -1.39 -17.57 -7.50
CA GLY A 56 -1.56 -16.89 -8.78
C GLY A 56 -0.64 -15.69 -8.96
N HIS A 57 -0.38 -15.34 -10.23
CA HIS A 57 0.33 -14.11 -10.59
C HIS A 57 -0.69 -13.05 -10.96
N ALA A 58 -0.78 -12.01 -10.14
CA ALA A 58 -1.43 -10.78 -10.55
C ALA A 58 -0.36 -9.89 -11.19
N GLY A 59 -0.56 -9.45 -12.41
CA GLY A 59 0.30 -8.45 -13.08
C GLY A 59 0.14 -7.04 -12.48
N TRP A 60 -0.23 -6.96 -11.18
CA TRP A 60 -0.51 -5.72 -10.47
C TRP A 60 0.46 -5.56 -9.30
N SER A 61 0.87 -4.32 -9.04
CA SER A 61 1.60 -3.95 -7.84
C SER A 61 0.62 -3.67 -6.71
N LEU A 62 0.81 -4.34 -5.58
CA LEU A 62 -0.04 -4.24 -4.40
C LEU A 62 0.82 -3.70 -3.25
N ASN A 63 0.58 -2.45 -2.86
CA ASN A 63 1.43 -1.78 -1.87
C ASN A 63 0.68 -0.71 -1.08
N GLY A 64 1.34 -0.17 -0.07
CA GLY A 64 0.90 0.97 0.72
C GLY A 64 2.10 1.67 1.36
N LEU A 65 1.90 2.87 1.86
CA LEU A 65 2.91 3.63 2.59
C LEU A 65 2.28 4.16 3.88
N THR A 66 2.94 3.97 5.02
CA THR A 66 2.43 4.47 6.29
C THR A 66 2.54 5.99 6.38
N GLY A 67 1.46 6.61 6.82
CA GLY A 67 1.42 8.02 7.20
C GLY A 67 2.09 8.28 8.56
N THR A 68 1.95 9.51 9.04
CA THR A 68 2.48 9.93 10.36
C THR A 68 1.82 9.19 11.53
N ASP A 69 0.65 8.63 11.31
CA ASP A 69 -0.13 7.81 12.24
C ASP A 69 0.27 6.32 12.22
N GLY A 70 1.25 5.94 11.37
CA GLY A 70 1.68 4.57 11.16
C GLY A 70 0.70 3.72 10.38
N ILE A 71 -0.32 4.31 9.74
CA ILE A 71 -1.34 3.58 8.98
C ILE A 71 -1.05 3.67 7.48
N ALA A 72 -0.98 2.53 6.82
CA ALA A 72 -0.94 2.40 5.37
C ALA A 72 -2.31 1.98 4.84
N VAL A 73 -2.86 2.69 3.86
CA VAL A 73 -3.99 2.23 3.06
C VAL A 73 -3.43 1.45 1.88
N ALA A 74 -3.79 0.18 1.78
CA ALA A 74 -3.35 -0.65 0.67
C ALA A 74 -3.94 -0.15 -0.66
N ARG A 75 -3.15 -0.23 -1.72
CA ARG A 75 -3.49 0.21 -3.08
C ARG A 75 -3.15 -0.87 -4.10
N THR A 76 -3.95 -0.93 -5.13
CA THR A 76 -3.71 -1.76 -6.32
C THR A 76 -3.33 -0.86 -7.48
N ILE A 77 -2.13 -1.09 -8.05
CA ILE A 77 -1.58 -0.31 -9.15
C ILE A 77 -1.35 -1.23 -10.35
N ALA A 78 -1.91 -0.85 -11.50
CA ALA A 78 -1.79 -1.58 -12.76
C ALA A 78 -1.70 -0.61 -13.93
N GLY A 79 -0.50 -0.35 -14.41
CA GLY A 79 -0.25 0.68 -15.43
C GLY A 79 -0.68 2.06 -14.92
N SER A 80 -1.66 2.67 -15.60
CA SER A 80 -2.23 3.97 -15.19
C SER A 80 -3.36 3.86 -14.16
N PHE A 81 -3.83 2.64 -13.87
CA PHE A 81 -4.84 2.41 -12.84
C PHE A 81 -4.18 2.42 -11.46
N ASP A 82 -4.75 3.17 -10.53
CA ASP A 82 -4.32 3.26 -9.15
C ASP A 82 -5.55 3.49 -8.27
N ALA A 83 -5.89 2.50 -7.45
CA ALA A 83 -7.08 2.54 -6.59
C ALA A 83 -6.80 1.98 -5.20
N PRO A 84 -7.48 2.51 -4.16
CA PRO A 84 -7.39 1.96 -2.81
C PRO A 84 -8.06 0.59 -2.74
N GLY A 85 -7.44 -0.31 -1.96
CA GLY A 85 -7.92 -1.66 -1.72
C GLY A 85 -7.07 -2.74 -2.38
N LEU A 86 -7.34 -3.98 -1.96
CA LEU A 86 -6.74 -5.20 -2.49
C LEU A 86 -7.82 -6.11 -3.06
N PRO A 87 -7.54 -6.89 -4.11
CA PRO A 87 -8.39 -8.00 -4.51
C PRO A 87 -8.55 -9.01 -3.37
N THR A 88 -9.64 -9.77 -3.36
CA THR A 88 -9.79 -10.89 -2.42
C THR A 88 -8.72 -11.94 -2.62
N GLY A 89 -8.22 -12.53 -1.54
CA GLY A 89 -7.17 -13.56 -1.58
C GLY A 89 -6.31 -13.56 -0.33
N SER A 90 -5.31 -14.45 -0.32
CA SER A 90 -4.30 -14.54 0.73
C SER A 90 -3.00 -13.91 0.28
N TYR A 91 -2.38 -13.20 1.18
CA TYR A 91 -1.19 -12.38 0.92
C TYR A 91 -0.12 -12.63 1.96
N ARG A 92 1.11 -12.69 1.51
CA ARG A 92 2.29 -12.51 2.35
C ARG A 92 2.63 -11.02 2.37
N VAL A 93 2.87 -10.46 3.55
CA VAL A 93 3.09 -9.03 3.73
C VAL A 93 4.56 -8.80 4.07
N THR A 94 5.19 -7.83 3.41
CA THR A 94 6.56 -7.39 3.72
C THR A 94 6.58 -5.92 4.02
N LEU A 95 7.51 -5.53 4.88
CA LEU A 95 7.77 -4.15 5.23
C LEU A 95 9.06 -3.69 4.55
N ASN A 96 9.08 -2.45 4.10
CA ASN A 96 10.24 -1.84 3.49
C ASN A 96 10.45 -0.44 4.07
N GLU A 97 11.63 -0.20 4.61
CA GLU A 97 12.05 1.09 5.12
C GLU A 97 12.89 1.81 4.06
N ARG A 98 12.46 3.02 3.71
CA ARG A 98 13.25 3.86 2.83
C ARG A 98 14.32 4.60 3.63
N ILE A 99 15.52 4.05 3.63
CA ILE A 99 16.70 4.68 4.23
C ILE A 99 17.32 5.62 3.18
N GLU A 100 17.39 6.90 3.50
CA GLU A 100 18.05 7.88 2.64
C GLU A 100 19.57 7.72 2.78
N LEU A 101 20.21 7.46 1.65
CA LEU A 101 21.66 7.38 1.61
C LEU A 101 22.26 8.80 1.59
N PRO A 102 23.28 9.07 2.41
CA PRO A 102 24.05 10.31 2.32
C PRO A 102 24.69 10.52 0.94
N PRO A 103 24.96 11.79 0.53
CA PRO A 103 25.49 12.11 -0.80
C PRO A 103 26.79 11.40 -1.16
N GLU A 104 27.63 11.07 -0.20
CA GLU A 104 28.88 10.33 -0.39
C GLU A 104 28.70 8.92 -0.97
N PHE A 105 27.49 8.36 -0.86
CA PHE A 105 27.13 7.06 -1.45
C PHE A 105 26.68 7.17 -2.92
N ASN A 106 26.67 8.35 -3.51
CA ASN A 106 26.23 8.54 -4.90
C ASN A 106 27.37 8.34 -5.93
N ASN A 107 28.59 7.99 -5.49
CA ASN A 107 29.71 7.71 -6.38
C ASN A 107 29.66 6.26 -6.89
N ASP A 108 29.24 6.07 -8.13
CA ASP A 108 29.16 4.75 -8.75
C ASP A 108 30.51 4.25 -9.34
N ASP A 109 31.53 5.11 -9.39
CA ASP A 109 32.88 4.76 -9.91
C ASP A 109 33.72 3.97 -8.88
N ASP A 110 33.32 3.97 -7.61
CA ASP A 110 34.03 3.20 -6.56
C ASP A 110 33.51 1.75 -6.54
N PRO A 111 34.37 0.75 -6.89
CA PRO A 111 33.95 -0.65 -6.91
C PRO A 111 33.52 -1.20 -5.53
N THR A 112 33.91 -0.53 -4.43
CA THR A 112 33.53 -0.91 -3.07
C THR A 112 32.20 -0.24 -2.60
N MET A 113 31.64 0.64 -3.43
CA MET A 113 30.48 1.43 -3.04
C MET A 113 29.25 0.58 -2.74
N ALA A 114 29.03 -0.49 -3.49
CA ALA A 114 27.90 -1.40 -3.26
C ALA A 114 27.97 -2.04 -1.86
N GLU A 115 29.15 -2.47 -1.43
CA GLU A 115 29.39 -3.05 -0.11
C GLU A 115 29.20 -1.99 1.01
N LYS A 116 29.74 -0.79 0.80
CA LYS A 116 29.56 0.33 1.74
C LYS A 116 28.08 0.70 1.91
N ARG A 117 27.32 0.76 0.80
CA ARG A 117 25.86 1.00 0.83
C ARG A 117 25.12 -0.09 1.62
N GLN A 118 25.44 -1.36 1.37
CA GLN A 118 24.82 -2.47 2.09
C GLN A 118 25.10 -2.42 3.59
N LYS A 119 26.37 -2.13 3.97
CA LYS A 119 26.75 -1.97 5.36
C LYS A 119 25.99 -0.82 6.02
N TYR A 120 25.95 0.36 5.38
CA TYR A 120 25.20 1.51 5.86
C TYR A 120 23.71 1.19 6.06
N LEU A 121 23.08 0.54 5.07
CA LEU A 121 21.68 0.15 5.15
C LEU A 121 21.43 -0.84 6.29
N ALA A 122 22.35 -1.78 6.52
CA ALA A 122 22.23 -2.75 7.62
C ALA A 122 22.34 -2.07 9.00
N GLU A 123 23.26 -1.10 9.13
CA GLU A 123 23.46 -0.36 10.39
C GLU A 123 22.33 0.63 10.72
N HIS A 124 21.65 1.15 9.69
CA HIS A 124 20.59 2.16 9.86
C HIS A 124 19.16 1.60 9.73
N ARG A 125 19.04 0.29 9.50
CA ARG A 125 17.73 -0.37 9.45
C ARG A 125 17.12 -0.45 10.84
N THR A 126 15.89 0.02 10.96
CA THR A 126 15.11 -0.06 12.22
C THR A 126 14.16 -1.26 12.22
N LEU A 127 13.77 -1.74 11.03
CA LEU A 127 12.92 -2.90 10.87
C LEU A 127 13.71 -4.22 10.99
N PRO A 128 13.17 -5.23 11.69
CA PRO A 128 13.70 -6.59 11.66
C PRO A 128 13.78 -7.14 10.24
N GLU A 129 14.92 -7.74 9.89
CA GLU A 129 15.18 -8.27 8.54
C GLU A 129 14.13 -9.29 8.09
N ILE A 130 13.66 -10.12 9.02
CA ILE A 130 12.63 -11.12 8.74
C ILE A 130 11.34 -10.53 8.18
N LEU A 131 11.00 -9.28 8.54
CA LEU A 131 9.81 -8.60 8.04
C LEU A 131 10.01 -7.99 6.65
N CYS A 132 11.27 -7.87 6.20
CA CYS A 132 11.62 -7.27 4.91
C CYS A 132 11.81 -8.32 3.81
N ASP A 133 11.93 -9.60 4.16
CA ASP A 133 12.16 -10.70 3.22
C ASP A 133 10.85 -11.41 2.88
N PRO A 134 10.39 -11.39 1.61
CA PRO A 134 9.14 -12.03 1.22
C PRO A 134 9.16 -13.55 1.35
N ALA A 135 10.35 -14.19 1.39
CA ALA A 135 10.47 -15.63 1.59
C ALA A 135 10.36 -16.02 3.08
N ARG A 136 10.67 -15.12 4.00
CA ARG A 136 10.83 -15.40 5.43
C ARG A 136 9.80 -14.71 6.32
N THR A 137 9.12 -13.67 5.81
CA THR A 137 8.15 -12.92 6.61
C THR A 137 7.04 -13.83 7.15
N PRO A 138 6.74 -13.75 8.46
CA PRO A 138 5.62 -14.46 9.06
C PRO A 138 4.30 -13.70 8.92
N LEU A 139 4.33 -12.49 8.31
CA LEU A 139 3.15 -11.65 8.19
C LEU A 139 2.25 -12.15 7.05
N GLU A 140 1.04 -12.53 7.40
CA GLU A 140 0.03 -12.97 6.45
C GLU A 140 -1.24 -12.14 6.60
N LEU A 141 -1.93 -11.92 5.50
CA LEU A 141 -3.21 -11.23 5.45
C LEU A 141 -4.16 -11.96 4.51
N THR A 142 -5.34 -12.28 5.00
CA THR A 142 -6.43 -12.79 4.16
C THR A 142 -7.47 -11.71 3.96
N VAL A 143 -7.70 -11.33 2.70
CA VAL A 143 -8.70 -10.36 2.30
C VAL A 143 -9.92 -11.10 1.78
N THR A 144 -11.01 -10.97 2.49
CA THR A 144 -12.33 -11.52 2.12
C THR A 144 -13.22 -10.41 1.53
N GLY A 145 -14.52 -10.60 1.44
CA GLY A 145 -15.43 -9.59 0.90
C GLY A 145 -15.69 -8.38 1.82
N SER A 146 -15.11 -8.33 3.03
CA SER A 146 -15.23 -7.23 3.99
C SER A 146 -13.89 -6.52 4.18
N ALA A 147 -13.93 -5.27 4.70
CA ALA A 147 -12.73 -4.51 5.03
C ALA A 147 -11.77 -5.33 5.91
N ALA A 148 -10.48 -5.29 5.58
CA ALA A 148 -9.44 -6.01 6.28
C ALA A 148 -8.48 -5.04 6.99
N GLU A 149 -8.04 -5.43 8.18
CA GLU A 149 -7.05 -4.67 8.95
C GLU A 149 -5.96 -5.62 9.46
N LEU A 150 -4.72 -5.15 9.43
CA LEU A 150 -3.55 -5.86 9.97
C LEU A 150 -2.81 -4.91 10.91
N ASP A 151 -2.59 -5.32 12.15
CA ASP A 151 -1.82 -4.58 13.15
C ASP A 151 -0.46 -5.27 13.36
N ILE A 152 0.63 -4.56 13.07
CA ILE A 152 2.00 -5.07 13.10
C ILE A 152 2.79 -4.31 14.16
N ASP A 153 3.09 -5.00 15.26
CA ASP A 153 4.06 -4.53 16.24
C ASP A 153 5.44 -5.12 15.91
N VAL A 154 6.33 -4.29 15.36
CA VAL A 154 7.67 -4.75 14.94
C VAL A 154 8.55 -5.16 16.11
N SER A 155 8.25 -4.72 17.35
CA SER A 155 9.00 -5.10 18.55
C SER A 155 8.96 -6.59 18.83
N ARG A 156 7.91 -7.28 18.37
CA ARG A 156 7.74 -8.73 18.54
C ARG A 156 8.67 -9.59 17.71
N PHE A 157 9.41 -8.96 16.79
CA PHE A 157 10.29 -9.64 15.83
C PHE A 157 11.77 -9.25 16.00
N LYS A 158 12.09 -8.44 17.01
CA LYS A 158 13.46 -8.02 17.36
C LYS A 158 14.18 -9.07 18.18
#